data_873b238507ef1fbb13eab1dc73b74839
#
_entry.id   873b238507ef1fbb13eab1dc73b74839
#
_cell.length_a   1.000
_cell.length_b   1.000
_cell.length_c   1.000
_cell.angle_alpha   90.00
_cell.angle_beta   90.00
_cell.angle_gamma   90.00
#
_symmetry.space_group_name_H-M   'P 1'
#
loop_
_entity.id
_entity.type
_entity.pdbx_description
1 polymer ?
#
loop_
_entity_poly.entity_id
_entity_poly.type
_entity_poly.pdbx_seq_one_letter_code
_entity_poly.pdbx_strand_id
1 'polypeptide(L)' 'MEVEIARKVSKNHSMFRVVMERVCGIRFYTLEITINDWDKDDCFVWKDYKEEYTFKENKDVVMNAYNNIQ' A
#
# COMPACT_ATOMS: atom_id res chain seq x y z
N MET A 1 -2.46 14.22 -5.44
CA MET A 1 -3.65 13.35 -5.52
C MET A 1 -3.21 11.90 -5.38
N GLU A 2 -3.87 11.17 -4.49
CA GLU A 2 -3.58 9.76 -4.26
C GLU A 2 -4.60 8.89 -4.99
N VAL A 3 -4.12 7.87 -5.69
CA VAL A 3 -4.96 6.96 -6.46
C VAL A 3 -4.60 5.53 -6.09
N GLU A 4 -5.59 4.72 -5.74
CA GLU A 4 -5.39 3.30 -5.53
C GLU A 4 -5.33 2.60 -6.89
N ILE A 5 -4.26 1.86 -7.16
CA ILE A 5 -4.08 1.20 -8.46
C ILE A 5 -4.21 -0.31 -8.40
N ALA A 6 -4.13 -0.90 -7.21
CA ALA A 6 -4.30 -2.35 -7.03
C ALA A 6 -4.67 -2.65 -5.58
N ARG A 7 -5.43 -3.72 -5.37
CA ARG A 7 -5.85 -4.16 -4.03
C ARG A 7 -6.03 -5.66 -4.02
N LYS A 8 -5.65 -6.31 -2.91
CA LYS A 8 -5.91 -7.74 -2.73
C LYS A 8 -5.97 -8.12 -1.25
N VAL A 9 -6.53 -9.29 -1.00
CA VAL A 9 -6.54 -9.90 0.33
C VAL A 9 -5.55 -11.05 0.32
N SER A 10 -4.64 -11.08 1.31
CA SER A 10 -3.66 -12.15 1.44
C SER A 10 -4.27 -13.41 2.05
N LYS A 11 -3.49 -14.51 2.03
CA LYS A 11 -3.89 -15.76 2.70
C LYS A 11 -4.16 -15.57 4.18
N ASN A 12 -3.48 -14.64 4.82
CA ASN A 12 -3.63 -14.35 6.25
C ASN A 12 -4.79 -13.38 6.53
N HIS A 13 -5.61 -13.11 5.53
CA HIS A 13 -6.74 -12.18 5.64
C HIS A 13 -6.34 -10.73 5.89
N SER A 14 -5.09 -10.39 5.60
CA SER A 14 -4.65 -8.99 5.58
C SER A 14 -4.93 -8.40 4.21
N MET A 15 -5.39 -7.16 4.19
CA MET A 15 -5.68 -6.47 2.94
C MET A 15 -4.49 -5.60 2.56
N PHE A 16 -4.07 -5.68 1.30
CA PHE A 16 -2.97 -4.90 0.76
C PHE A 16 -3.45 -4.06 -0.41
N ARG A 17 -2.82 -2.91 -0.59
CA ARG A 17 -3.06 -2.10 -1.77
C ARG A 17 -1.79 -1.37 -2.19
N VAL A 18 -1.76 -0.99 -3.45
CA VAL A 18 -0.73 -0.08 -3.96
C VAL A 18 -1.41 1.22 -4.29
N VAL A 19 -0.88 2.32 -3.77
CA VAL A 19 -1.36 3.66 -4.07
C VAL A 19 -0.28 4.43 -4.81
N MET A 20 -0.72 5.31 -5.70
CA MET A 20 0.16 6.20 -6.43
C MET A 20 -0.15 7.62 -6.00
N GLU A 21 0.88 8.38 -5.67
CA GLU A 21 0.74 9.80 -5.37
C GLU A 21 1.61 10.60 -6.33
N ARG A 22 1.03 11.66 -6.87
CA ARG A 22 1.75 12.53 -7.79
C ARG A 22 2.15 13.80 -7.07
N VAL A 23 3.45 14.04 -6.99
CA VAL A 23 4.01 15.22 -6.32
C VAL A 23 4.94 15.92 -7.31
N CYS A 24 4.66 17.18 -7.59
CA CYS A 24 5.46 18.00 -8.53
C CYS A 24 5.68 17.29 -9.89
N GLY A 25 4.66 16.61 -10.39
CA GLY A 25 4.73 15.91 -11.67
C GLY A 25 5.42 14.55 -11.62
N ILE A 26 5.93 14.16 -10.47
CA ILE A 26 6.60 12.86 -10.27
C ILE A 26 5.62 11.91 -9.58
N ARG A 27 5.57 10.67 -10.06
CA ARG A 27 4.72 9.63 -9.49
C ARG A 27 5.50 8.80 -8.49
N PHE A 28 4.90 8.62 -7.32
CA PHE A 28 5.46 7.78 -6.26
C PHE A 28 4.47 6.68 -5.92
N TYR A 29 4.98 5.49 -5.62
CA TYR A 29 4.16 4.31 -5.35
C TYR A 29 4.46 3.81 -3.95
N THR A 30 3.41 3.39 -3.24
CA THR A 30 3.51 2.88 -1.88
C THR A 30 2.67 1.61 -1.75
N LEU A 31 3.27 0.58 -1.15
CA LEU A 31 2.53 -0.63 -0.77
C LEU A 31 2.03 -0.45 0.66
N GLU A 32 0.72 -0.57 0.83
CA GLU A 32 0.07 -0.38 2.13
C GLU A 32 -0.64 -1.65 2.60
N ILE A 33 -0.78 -1.78 3.89
CA ILE A 33 -1.48 -2.88 4.55
C ILE A 33 -2.53 -2.30 5.49
N THR A 34 -3.64 -3.01 5.67
CA THR A 34 -4.61 -2.62 6.69
C THR A 34 -4.19 -3.12 8.05
N ILE A 35 -4.38 -2.29 9.06
CA ILE A 35 -4.26 -2.69 10.44
C ILE A 35 -5.56 -2.33 11.15
N ASN A 36 -5.85 -3.05 12.23
CA ASN A 36 -6.99 -2.75 13.06
C ASN A 36 -6.57 -1.68 14.08
N ASP A 37 -7.25 -0.55 14.07
CA ASP A 37 -6.96 0.53 15.02
C ASP A 37 -7.96 0.42 16.18
N TRP A 38 -7.52 -0.22 17.25
CA TRP A 38 -8.34 -0.44 18.44
C TRP A 38 -8.79 0.86 19.12
N ASP A 39 -8.04 1.93 18.91
CA ASP A 39 -8.39 3.24 19.48
C ASP A 39 -9.56 3.89 18.73
N LYS A 40 -9.94 3.35 17.59
CA LYS A 40 -11.00 3.88 16.73
C LYS A 40 -12.16 2.90 16.52
N ASP A 41 -12.52 2.17 17.54
CA ASP A 41 -13.70 1.26 17.55
C ASP A 41 -13.68 0.26 16.40
N ASP A 42 -12.59 -0.50 16.27
CA ASP A 42 -12.44 -1.56 15.27
C ASP A 42 -12.35 -1.06 13.83
N CYS A 43 -12.04 0.21 13.63
CA CYS A 43 -11.82 0.71 12.27
C CYS A 43 -10.51 0.18 11.70
N PHE A 44 -10.57 -0.23 10.44
CA PHE A 44 -9.36 -0.58 9.71
C PHE A 44 -8.75 0.68 9.11
N VAL A 45 -7.45 0.83 9.28
CA VAL A 45 -6.72 1.95 8.67
C VAL A 45 -5.61 1.42 7.79
N TRP A 46 -5.29 2.17 6.75
CA TRP A 46 -4.17 1.86 5.87
C TRP A 46 -2.89 2.40 6.47
N LYS A 47 -1.83 1.60 6.38
CA LYS A 47 -0.52 1.94 6.88
C LYS A 47 0.53 1.48 5.87
N ASP A 48 1.65 2.20 5.80
CA ASP A 48 2.77 1.77 4.96
C ASP A 48 3.23 0.39 5.41
N TYR A 49 3.39 -0.54 4.47
CA TYR A 49 3.76 -1.91 4.80
C TYR A 49 5.22 -2.00 5.21
N LYS A 50 6.12 -1.55 4.35
CA LYS A 50 7.56 -1.52 4.62
C LYS A 50 8.17 -0.27 3.99
N GLU A 51 9.21 0.27 4.64
CA GLU A 51 9.88 1.47 4.16
C GLU A 51 10.43 1.29 2.74
N GLU A 52 10.97 0.12 2.42
CA GLU A 52 11.53 -0.17 1.10
C GLU A 52 10.50 -0.13 -0.03
N TYR A 53 9.21 -0.17 0.29
CA TYR A 53 8.12 -0.09 -0.70
C TYR A 53 7.23 1.13 -0.46
N THR A 54 7.79 2.16 0.16
CA THR A 54 7.07 3.38 0.50
C THR A 54 7.63 4.55 -0.29
N PHE A 55 6.74 5.23 -1.01
CA PHE A 55 7.06 6.47 -1.72
C PHE A 55 8.22 6.29 -2.71
N LYS A 56 8.11 5.28 -3.56
CA LYS A 56 9.14 4.93 -4.56
C LYS A 56 8.73 5.38 -5.95
N GLU A 57 9.66 5.97 -6.69
CA GLU A 57 9.41 6.35 -8.09
C GLU A 57 9.31 5.12 -8.99
N ASN A 58 10.07 4.07 -8.69
CA ASN A 58 10.08 2.86 -9.49
C ASN A 58 8.85 2.01 -9.16
N LYS A 59 7.85 2.07 -10.03
CA LYS A 59 6.62 1.30 -9.89
C LYS A 59 6.89 -0.20 -9.76
N ASP A 60 7.85 -0.72 -10.52
CA ASP A 60 8.10 -2.16 -10.58
C ASP A 60 8.58 -2.72 -9.24
N VAL A 61 9.36 -1.96 -8.48
CA VAL A 61 9.81 -2.37 -7.14
C VAL A 61 8.60 -2.64 -6.25
N VAL A 62 7.65 -1.72 -6.25
CA VAL A 62 6.45 -1.82 -5.41
C VAL A 62 5.51 -2.90 -5.94
N MET A 63 5.29 -2.95 -7.25
CA MET A 63 4.39 -3.94 -7.85
C MET A 63 4.92 -5.37 -7.73
N ASN A 64 6.24 -5.57 -7.83
CA ASN A 64 6.83 -6.89 -7.62
C ASN A 64 6.60 -7.36 -6.18
N ALA A 65 6.78 -6.47 -5.21
CA ALA A 65 6.50 -6.81 -3.81
C ALA A 65 5.03 -7.16 -3.62
N TYR A 66 4.12 -6.38 -4.21
CA TYR A 66 2.69 -6.62 -4.15
C TYR A 66 2.34 -7.98 -4.76
N ASN A 67 2.87 -8.28 -5.95
CA ASN A 67 2.57 -9.53 -6.64
C ASN A 67 3.10 -10.76 -5.93
N ASN A 68 4.13 -10.62 -5.10
CA ASN A 68 4.71 -11.72 -4.33
C ASN A 68 3.97 -11.98 -3.01
N ILE A 69 3.04 -11.14 -2.63
CA ILE A 69 2.19 -11.38 -1.45
C ILE A 69 1.19 -12.48 -1.78
N GLN A 70 1.14 -13.49 -0.94
CA GLN A 70 0.26 -14.64 -1.13
C GLN A 70 -0.99 -14.56 -0.26
#